data_50bd22f24cde214a05436500a252b98c
#
_entry.id   50bd22f24cde214a05436500a252b98c
#
_cell.length_a   1.000
_cell.length_b   1.000
_cell.length_c   1.000
_cell.angle_alpha   90.00
_cell.angle_beta   90.00
_cell.angle_gamma   90.00
#
_symmetry.space_group_name_H-M   'P 1'
#
loop_
_entity.id
_entity.type
_entity.pdbx_description
1 polymer ?
#
loop_
_entity_poly.entity_id
_entity_poly.type
_entity_poly.pdbx_seq_one_letter_code
_entity_poly.pdbx_strand_id
1 'polypeptide(L)'
;MINHWFEPIFPYNLIYDLGLFCLVLLIFFYFYRVKIISGDHLLLFSTLMLTPFLFNGFLFDWTFLPDQSKYLGIAKEVRSNVYNFFSGYENENLSTNSIKIKTASIFYAFSPILSFDTYKSIAIWNRGLFLFMVIFFIKKKFFKPDLTLLLIVSPSLIFFSSISLRDNLVVISMLMIIYFFFQKKFFLLFLSI
;
A
#
# COMPACT_ATOMS: atom_id res chain seq x y z
N MET A 1 28.88 -6.23 -11.07
CA MET A 1 28.14 -5.06 -10.51
C MET A 1 26.69 -5.36 -10.17
N ILE A 2 26.37 -6.57 -9.72
CA ILE A 2 24.98 -7.01 -9.38
C ILE A 2 24.76 -7.05 -7.86
N ASN A 3 25.79 -6.86 -7.04
CA ASN A 3 25.76 -7.17 -5.61
C ASN A 3 25.20 -6.07 -4.69
N HIS A 4 25.01 -4.84 -5.16
CA HIS A 4 24.46 -3.78 -4.30
C HIS A 4 22.92 -3.83 -4.08
N TRP A 5 22.21 -4.59 -4.90
CA TRP A 5 20.75 -4.74 -4.76
C TRP A 5 20.35 -5.74 -3.68
N PHE A 6 21.30 -6.54 -3.18
CA PHE A 6 21.09 -7.60 -2.21
C PHE A 6 21.80 -7.36 -0.88
N GLU A 7 22.29 -6.16 -0.60
CA GLU A 7 22.62 -5.87 0.78
C GLU A 7 21.41 -6.19 1.65
N PRO A 8 21.59 -6.89 2.77
CA PRO A 8 20.50 -7.25 3.65
C PRO A 8 19.92 -5.97 4.24
N ILE A 9 19.08 -5.34 3.49
CA ILE A 9 18.10 -4.39 4.01
C ILE A 9 17.36 -5.25 5.01
N PHE A 10 17.53 -4.97 6.32
CA PHE A 10 16.91 -5.75 7.38
C PHE A 10 15.46 -6.06 6.95
N PRO A 11 15.18 -7.29 6.50
CA PRO A 11 13.88 -7.59 5.92
C PRO A 11 12.78 -7.44 6.97
N TYR A 12 13.17 -7.41 8.24
CA TYR A 12 12.26 -7.40 9.37
C TYR A 12 12.75 -6.45 10.45
N ASN A 13 12.00 -5.39 10.68
CA ASN A 13 12.08 -4.62 11.90
C ASN A 13 10.73 -4.72 12.61
N LEU A 14 10.59 -5.67 13.50
CA LEU A 14 9.33 -6.00 14.17
C LEU A 14 8.69 -4.78 14.84
N ILE A 15 9.49 -3.90 15.42
CA ILE A 15 8.98 -2.70 16.12
C ILE A 15 8.27 -1.77 15.13
N TYR A 16 8.87 -1.49 13.97
CA TYR A 16 8.29 -0.62 12.97
C TYR A 16 7.06 -1.26 12.32
N ASP A 17 7.14 -2.56 12.01
CA ASP A 17 6.03 -3.30 11.41
C ASP A 17 4.82 -3.34 12.36
N LEU A 18 5.03 -3.62 13.64
CA LEU A 18 3.97 -3.59 14.65
C LEU A 18 3.46 -2.17 14.92
N GLY A 19 4.34 -1.17 14.95
CA GLY A 19 3.95 0.23 15.10
C GLY A 19 2.99 0.68 13.99
N LEU A 20 3.33 0.37 12.75
CA LEU A 20 2.47 0.68 11.60
C LEU A 20 1.16 -0.11 11.63
N PHE A 21 1.21 -1.39 11.96
CA PHE A 21 0.03 -2.23 12.13
C PHE A 21 -0.93 -1.64 13.18
N CYS A 22 -0.41 -1.29 14.36
CA CYS A 22 -1.19 -0.66 15.42
C CYS A 22 -1.80 0.70 14.96
N LEU A 23 -1.05 1.51 14.22
CA LEU A 23 -1.57 2.76 13.70
C LEU A 23 -2.76 2.53 12.76
N VAL A 24 -2.68 1.58 11.83
CA VAL A 24 -3.79 1.26 10.93
C VAL A 24 -5.00 0.76 11.72
N LEU A 25 -4.80 -0.08 12.73
CA LEU A 25 -5.88 -0.54 13.60
C LEU A 25 -6.52 0.61 14.39
N LEU A 26 -5.75 1.58 14.88
CA LEU A 26 -6.28 2.78 15.54
C LEU A 26 -7.15 3.60 14.59
N ILE A 27 -6.77 3.71 13.31
CA ILE A 27 -7.59 4.39 12.29
C ILE A 27 -8.91 3.63 12.08
N PHE A 28 -8.91 2.28 12.01
CA PHE A 28 -10.14 1.50 11.91
C PHE A 28 -11.02 1.67 13.15
N PHE A 29 -10.42 1.67 14.34
CA PHE A 29 -11.14 1.93 15.58
C PHE A 29 -11.77 3.32 15.59
N TYR A 30 -11.07 4.34 15.10
CA TYR A 30 -11.63 5.67 14.92
C TYR A 30 -12.85 5.64 13.99
N PHE A 31 -12.78 4.96 12.83
CA PHE A 31 -13.92 4.83 11.92
C PHE A 31 -15.10 4.09 12.55
N TYR A 32 -14.84 3.11 13.40
CA TYR A 32 -15.87 2.46 14.20
C TYR A 32 -16.51 3.43 15.20
N ARG A 33 -15.70 4.19 15.94
CA ARG A 33 -16.19 5.18 16.91
C ARG A 33 -17.06 6.27 16.28
N VAL A 34 -16.73 6.72 15.09
CA VAL A 34 -17.55 7.70 14.33
C VAL A 34 -18.67 7.03 13.53
N LYS A 35 -18.94 5.74 13.76
CA LYS A 35 -20.05 4.97 13.16
C LYS A 35 -20.02 4.91 11.62
N ILE A 36 -18.85 4.96 11.03
CA ILE A 36 -18.65 4.76 9.58
C ILE A 36 -18.69 3.28 9.24
N ILE A 37 -18.15 2.44 10.13
CA ILE A 37 -18.15 0.97 10.02
C ILE A 37 -18.81 0.33 11.24
N SER A 38 -19.34 -0.89 11.07
CA SER A 38 -19.89 -1.69 12.18
C SER A 38 -18.79 -2.45 12.94
N GLY A 39 -19.13 -3.06 14.08
CA GLY A 39 -18.24 -3.94 14.82
C GLY A 39 -17.76 -5.13 14.00
N ASP A 40 -18.65 -5.72 13.19
CA ASP A 40 -18.32 -6.84 12.31
C ASP A 40 -17.29 -6.43 11.24
N HIS A 41 -17.44 -5.24 10.66
CA HIS A 41 -16.45 -4.70 9.74
C HIS A 41 -15.12 -4.45 10.44
N LEU A 42 -15.13 -3.92 11.67
CA LEU A 42 -13.90 -3.70 12.44
C LEU A 42 -13.17 -5.03 12.67
N LEU A 43 -13.89 -6.07 13.11
CA LEU A 43 -13.32 -7.39 13.33
C LEU A 43 -12.75 -7.97 12.03
N LEU A 44 -13.53 -7.93 10.94
CA LEU A 44 -13.10 -8.43 9.63
C LEU A 44 -11.84 -7.71 9.14
N PHE A 45 -11.82 -6.39 9.19
CA PHE A 45 -10.67 -5.61 8.70
C PHE A 45 -9.43 -5.83 9.57
N SER A 46 -9.60 -5.92 10.89
CA SER A 46 -8.48 -6.22 11.80
C SER A 46 -7.90 -7.60 11.52
N THR A 47 -8.74 -8.61 11.28
CA THR A 47 -8.29 -9.97 10.90
C THR A 47 -7.55 -9.95 9.56
N LEU A 48 -8.09 -9.24 8.56
CA LEU A 48 -7.46 -9.13 7.24
C LEU A 48 -6.15 -8.34 7.26
N MET A 49 -5.92 -7.49 8.24
CA MET A 49 -4.62 -6.83 8.45
C MET A 49 -3.50 -7.78 8.90
N LEU A 50 -3.81 -9.02 9.27
CA LEU A 50 -2.78 -10.03 9.55
C LEU A 50 -2.18 -10.65 8.28
N THR A 51 -2.84 -10.52 7.13
CA THR A 51 -2.39 -11.13 5.88
C THR A 51 -1.00 -10.65 5.40
N PRO A 52 -0.56 -9.39 5.57
CA PRO A 52 0.82 -9.01 5.27
C PRO A 52 1.87 -9.77 6.06
N PHE A 53 1.61 -10.08 7.33
CA PHE A 53 2.52 -10.90 8.15
C PHE A 53 2.53 -12.35 7.68
N LEU A 54 1.38 -12.86 7.24
CA LEU A 54 1.25 -14.22 6.74
C LEU A 54 1.97 -14.40 5.40
N PHE A 55 1.82 -13.45 4.47
CA PHE A 55 2.40 -13.58 3.14
C PHE A 55 3.89 -13.24 3.12
N ASN A 56 4.35 -12.23 3.87
CA ASN A 56 5.73 -11.78 3.80
C ASN A 56 6.59 -12.45 4.91
N GLY A 57 7.32 -13.47 4.53
CA GLY A 57 8.27 -14.20 5.38
C GLY A 57 7.71 -15.44 6.07
N PHE A 58 6.42 -15.76 5.93
CA PHE A 58 5.85 -17.03 6.40
C PHE A 58 5.47 -17.95 5.24
N LEU A 59 4.58 -17.50 4.34
CA LEU A 59 4.17 -18.27 3.16
C LEU A 59 5.13 -18.07 1.99
N PHE A 60 5.62 -16.85 1.81
CA PHE A 60 6.54 -16.48 0.73
C PHE A 60 7.79 -15.85 1.31
N ASP A 61 8.94 -16.29 0.84
CA ASP A 61 10.18 -15.58 1.11
C ASP A 61 10.14 -14.19 0.44
N TRP A 62 10.81 -13.22 1.03
CA TRP A 62 10.94 -11.86 0.49
C TRP A 62 11.59 -11.85 -0.91
N THR A 63 12.36 -12.87 -1.26
CA THR A 63 12.97 -13.05 -2.59
C THR A 63 11.99 -13.56 -3.64
N PHE A 64 10.80 -14.04 -3.23
CA PHE A 64 9.80 -14.58 -4.14
C PHE A 64 9.33 -13.56 -5.19
N LEU A 65 9.28 -12.30 -4.81
CA LEU A 65 8.88 -11.19 -5.68
C LEU A 65 10.01 -10.13 -5.72
N PRO A 66 10.99 -10.28 -6.60
CA PRO A 66 12.20 -9.43 -6.64
C PRO A 66 11.89 -7.95 -6.85
N ASP A 67 10.74 -7.61 -7.43
CA ASP A 67 10.33 -6.21 -7.60
C ASP A 67 10.06 -5.49 -6.29
N GLN A 68 9.75 -6.19 -5.19
CA GLN A 68 9.57 -5.58 -3.87
C GLN A 68 10.84 -4.83 -3.42
N SER A 69 12.01 -5.40 -3.68
CA SER A 69 13.29 -4.77 -3.32
C SER A 69 13.51 -3.45 -4.07
N LYS A 70 13.10 -3.39 -5.33
CA LYS A 70 13.20 -2.16 -6.13
C LYS A 70 12.34 -1.03 -5.56
N TYR A 71 11.08 -1.33 -5.20
CA TYR A 71 10.20 -0.30 -4.60
C TYR A 71 10.73 0.20 -3.26
N LEU A 72 11.22 -0.70 -2.41
CA LEU A 72 11.78 -0.34 -1.12
C LEU A 72 13.06 0.49 -1.29
N GLY A 73 13.96 0.08 -2.17
CA GLY A 73 15.21 0.79 -2.45
C GLY A 73 14.97 2.22 -2.91
N ILE A 74 14.11 2.41 -3.91
CA ILE A 74 13.78 3.74 -4.44
C ILE A 74 13.03 4.58 -3.39
N ALA A 75 12.12 3.98 -2.62
CA ALA A 75 11.41 4.71 -1.57
C ALA A 75 12.38 5.24 -0.49
N LYS A 76 13.38 4.45 -0.11
CA LYS A 76 14.46 4.88 0.80
C LYS A 76 15.29 6.02 0.21
N GLU A 77 15.66 5.90 -1.05
CA GLU A 77 16.45 6.90 -1.75
C GLU A 77 15.69 8.23 -1.85
N VAL A 78 14.40 8.19 -2.20
CA VAL A 78 13.54 9.39 -2.23
C VAL A 78 13.47 10.05 -0.86
N ARG A 79 13.37 9.28 0.22
CA ARG A 79 13.34 9.83 1.58
C ARG A 79 14.64 10.46 2.01
N SER A 80 15.75 9.80 1.71
CA SER A 80 17.09 10.30 2.10
C SER A 80 17.49 11.55 1.33
N ASN A 81 17.02 11.70 0.08
CA ASN A 81 17.44 12.75 -0.84
C ASN A 81 16.26 13.33 -1.63
N VAL A 82 15.22 13.79 -0.93
CA VAL A 82 14.03 14.39 -1.57
C VAL A 82 14.42 15.52 -2.54
N TYR A 83 15.37 16.38 -2.15
CA TYR A 83 15.85 17.47 -3.00
C TYR A 83 16.51 16.95 -4.27
N ASN A 84 17.44 16.00 -4.17
CA ASN A 84 18.15 15.43 -5.31
C ASN A 84 17.22 14.68 -6.26
N PHE A 85 16.20 14.03 -5.72
CA PHE A 85 15.20 13.33 -6.51
C PHE A 85 14.39 14.29 -7.39
N PHE A 86 13.94 15.42 -6.84
CA PHE A 86 13.16 16.42 -7.59
C PHE A 86 14.01 17.35 -8.45
N SER A 87 15.30 17.56 -8.14
CA SER A 87 16.20 18.38 -8.94
C SER A 87 16.71 17.70 -10.22
N GLY A 88 16.27 16.46 -10.47
CA GLY A 88 16.68 15.71 -11.66
C GLY A 88 18.12 15.20 -11.61
N TYR A 89 18.71 15.12 -10.41
CA TYR A 89 20.01 14.48 -10.24
C TYR A 89 19.85 13.01 -10.63
N GLU A 90 20.40 12.67 -11.78
CA GLU A 90 20.37 11.32 -12.33
C GLU A 90 21.29 10.42 -11.50
N ASN A 91 20.75 9.79 -10.48
CA ASN A 91 21.37 8.59 -9.98
C ASN A 91 21.22 7.51 -11.06
N GLU A 92 22.32 6.89 -11.46
CA GLU A 92 22.33 5.82 -12.48
C GLU A 92 21.29 4.73 -12.18
N ASN A 93 21.03 4.48 -10.91
CA ASN A 93 20.03 3.51 -10.43
C ASN A 93 18.58 3.94 -10.71
N LEU A 94 18.30 5.26 -10.72
CA LEU A 94 16.97 5.79 -11.02
C LEU A 94 16.71 5.90 -12.52
N SER A 95 17.76 6.12 -13.34
CA SER A 95 17.62 6.26 -14.79
C SER A 95 17.16 4.97 -15.47
N THR A 96 17.54 3.81 -14.92
CA THR A 96 17.23 2.48 -15.47
C THR A 96 15.81 1.98 -15.13
N ASN A 97 15.15 2.58 -14.14
CA ASN A 97 13.83 2.14 -13.72
C ASN A 97 12.70 2.84 -14.50
N SER A 98 11.66 2.08 -14.83
CA SER A 98 10.50 2.63 -15.53
C SER A 98 9.80 3.71 -14.69
N ILE A 99 9.20 4.71 -15.35
CA ILE A 99 8.40 5.77 -14.71
C ILE A 99 7.36 5.19 -13.74
N LYS A 100 6.77 4.05 -14.08
CA LYS A 100 5.76 3.36 -13.25
C LYS A 100 6.30 2.91 -11.90
N ILE A 101 7.54 2.43 -11.84
CA ILE A 101 8.18 2.02 -10.59
C ILE A 101 8.51 3.26 -9.76
N LYS A 102 9.04 4.30 -10.39
CA LYS A 102 9.36 5.58 -9.73
C LYS A 102 8.12 6.18 -9.06
N THR A 103 7.01 6.28 -9.78
CA THR A 103 5.76 6.87 -9.24
C THR A 103 5.23 6.11 -8.02
N ALA A 104 5.18 4.77 -8.07
CA ALA A 104 4.76 3.97 -6.93
C ALA A 104 5.71 4.13 -5.73
N SER A 105 7.02 4.18 -5.98
CA SER A 105 8.03 4.35 -4.94
C SER A 105 7.97 5.73 -4.27
N ILE A 106 7.69 6.79 -5.04
CA ILE A 106 7.41 8.13 -4.50
C ILE A 106 6.22 8.08 -3.56
N PHE A 107 5.12 7.45 -3.98
CA PHE A 107 3.95 7.32 -3.15
C PHE A 107 4.26 6.61 -1.82
N TYR A 108 5.04 5.54 -1.84
CA TYR A 108 5.47 4.86 -0.62
C TYR A 108 6.42 5.70 0.23
N ALA A 109 7.27 6.51 -0.38
CA ALA A 109 8.17 7.39 0.34
C ALA A 109 7.44 8.47 1.15
N PHE A 110 6.32 8.98 0.65
CA PHE A 110 5.50 10.01 1.30
C PHE A 110 4.40 9.44 2.20
N SER A 111 4.36 8.15 2.44
CA SER A 111 3.40 7.58 3.38
C SER A 111 3.62 8.12 4.81
N PRO A 112 2.58 8.16 5.67
CA PRO A 112 2.57 9.00 6.88
C PRO A 112 3.54 8.58 7.99
N ILE A 113 4.31 7.52 7.81
CA ILE A 113 5.22 7.04 8.84
C ILE A 113 6.65 7.13 8.38
N LEU A 114 7.46 7.68 9.28
CA LEU A 114 8.85 8.08 9.09
C LEU A 114 9.83 6.94 8.76
N SER A 115 9.41 5.67 8.80
CA SER A 115 10.34 4.56 8.58
C SER A 115 9.66 3.33 7.98
N PHE A 116 9.42 3.35 6.67
CA PHE A 116 9.16 2.13 5.93
C PHE A 116 10.48 1.50 5.50
N ASP A 117 11.17 0.88 6.42
CA ASP A 117 12.45 0.27 6.11
C ASP A 117 12.34 -1.24 5.86
N THR A 118 11.11 -1.75 5.82
CA THR A 118 10.84 -3.18 5.64
C THR A 118 9.80 -3.45 4.57
N TYR A 119 9.88 -4.63 3.95
CA TYR A 119 8.86 -5.11 3.02
C TYR A 119 7.49 -5.26 3.69
N LYS A 120 7.47 -5.71 4.95
CA LYS A 120 6.24 -5.87 5.73
C LYS A 120 5.57 -4.53 5.98
N SER A 121 6.32 -3.49 6.30
CA SER A 121 5.76 -2.15 6.49
C SER A 121 5.05 -1.65 5.23
N ILE A 122 5.66 -1.79 4.05
CA ILE A 122 5.01 -1.42 2.79
C ILE A 122 3.77 -2.29 2.54
N ALA A 123 3.85 -3.59 2.80
CA ALA A 123 2.73 -4.51 2.63
C ALA A 123 1.56 -4.18 3.60
N ILE A 124 1.85 -3.88 4.87
CA ILE A 124 0.86 -3.44 5.86
C ILE A 124 0.18 -2.15 5.38
N TRP A 125 0.95 -1.19 4.89
CA TRP A 125 0.42 0.05 4.36
C TRP A 125 -0.44 -0.17 3.13
N ASN A 126 0.01 -0.98 2.18
CA ASN A 126 -0.77 -1.37 1.01
C ASN A 126 -2.12 -1.97 1.40
N ARG A 127 -2.11 -2.91 2.34
CA ARG A 127 -3.33 -3.53 2.83
C ARG A 127 -4.24 -2.52 3.52
N GLY A 128 -3.67 -1.66 4.34
CA GLY A 128 -4.38 -0.56 5.00
C GLY A 128 -5.06 0.35 3.99
N LEU A 129 -4.34 0.81 2.96
CA LEU A 129 -4.89 1.67 1.90
C LEU A 129 -6.05 1.02 1.15
N PHE A 130 -5.92 -0.28 0.81
CA PHE A 130 -7.00 -1.00 0.17
C PHE A 130 -8.26 -1.03 1.05
N LEU A 131 -8.10 -1.34 2.33
CA LEU A 131 -9.23 -1.36 3.27
C LEU A 131 -9.80 0.04 3.54
N PHE A 132 -8.98 1.09 3.56
CA PHE A 132 -9.47 2.48 3.63
C PHE A 132 -10.31 2.85 2.41
N MET A 133 -9.90 2.43 1.22
CA MET A 133 -10.71 2.60 0.01
C MET A 133 -12.06 1.87 0.14
N VAL A 134 -12.06 0.64 0.65
CA VAL A 134 -13.31 -0.11 0.88
C VAL A 134 -14.21 0.62 1.89
N ILE A 135 -13.65 1.13 2.99
CA ILE A 135 -14.39 1.94 3.98
C ILE A 135 -14.98 3.19 3.34
N PHE A 136 -14.23 3.85 2.47
CA PHE A 136 -14.73 4.98 1.70
C PHE A 136 -15.94 4.60 0.85
N PHE A 137 -15.92 3.46 0.16
CA PHE A 137 -17.06 3.00 -0.65
C PHE A 137 -18.25 2.57 0.20
N ILE A 138 -18.03 1.96 1.37
CA ILE A 138 -19.10 1.67 2.35
C ILE A 138 -19.77 2.98 2.77
N LYS A 139 -18.99 3.99 3.18
CA LYS A 139 -19.49 5.30 3.59
C LYS A 139 -20.29 5.98 2.48
N LYS A 140 -19.85 5.84 1.23
CA LYS A 140 -20.51 6.44 0.06
C LYS A 140 -21.68 5.59 -0.48
N LYS A 141 -21.90 4.40 0.07
CA LYS A 141 -22.90 3.43 -0.42
C LYS A 141 -22.77 3.19 -1.93
N PHE A 142 -21.55 3.15 -2.42
CA PHE A 142 -21.27 3.06 -3.85
C PHE A 142 -21.52 1.65 -4.38
N PHE A 143 -21.10 0.63 -3.65
CA PHE A 143 -21.34 -0.76 -3.98
C PHE A 143 -22.46 -1.36 -3.11
N LYS A 144 -23.14 -2.36 -3.66
CA LYS A 144 -24.03 -3.21 -2.86
C LYS A 144 -23.19 -3.98 -1.82
N PRO A 145 -23.78 -4.33 -0.65
CA PRO A 145 -23.04 -5.04 0.41
C PRO A 145 -22.35 -6.32 -0.09
N ASP A 146 -23.02 -7.12 -0.92
CA ASP A 146 -22.47 -8.37 -1.45
C ASP A 146 -21.23 -8.14 -2.31
N LEU A 147 -21.26 -7.10 -3.17
CA LEU A 147 -20.10 -6.74 -3.99
C LEU A 147 -18.95 -6.21 -3.13
N THR A 148 -19.27 -5.45 -2.09
CA THR A 148 -18.26 -4.99 -1.13
C THR A 148 -17.59 -6.16 -0.43
N LEU A 149 -18.38 -7.14 0.02
CA LEU A 149 -17.86 -8.36 0.63
C LEU A 149 -16.97 -9.13 -0.35
N LEU A 150 -17.43 -9.30 -1.59
CA LEU A 150 -16.64 -9.97 -2.64
C LEU A 150 -15.28 -9.30 -2.87
N LEU A 151 -15.23 -7.97 -2.91
CA LEU A 151 -13.97 -7.22 -3.01
C LEU A 151 -13.05 -7.50 -1.82
N ILE A 152 -13.59 -7.55 -0.61
CA ILE A 152 -12.82 -7.74 0.62
C ILE A 152 -12.21 -9.14 0.70
N VAL A 153 -12.98 -10.17 0.30
CA VAL A 153 -12.59 -11.58 0.46
C VAL A 153 -11.98 -12.19 -0.80
N SER A 154 -11.90 -11.45 -1.90
CA SER A 154 -11.28 -11.94 -3.14
C SER A 154 -9.82 -12.34 -2.90
N PRO A 155 -9.42 -13.60 -3.15
CA PRO A 155 -8.07 -14.07 -2.88
C PRO A 155 -6.99 -13.26 -3.61
N SER A 156 -7.24 -12.89 -4.86
CA SER A 156 -6.32 -12.06 -5.65
C SER A 156 -6.13 -10.68 -5.03
N LEU A 157 -7.21 -10.02 -4.59
CA LEU A 157 -7.12 -8.70 -3.98
C LEU A 157 -6.49 -8.76 -2.59
N ILE A 158 -6.75 -9.84 -1.83
CA ILE A 158 -6.06 -10.10 -0.56
C ILE A 158 -4.56 -10.24 -0.81
N PHE A 159 -4.17 -11.05 -1.78
CA PHE A 159 -2.77 -11.28 -2.10
C PHE A 159 -2.08 -9.99 -2.54
N PHE A 160 -2.55 -9.34 -3.62
CA PHE A 160 -1.89 -8.15 -4.18
C PHE A 160 -1.88 -6.95 -3.23
N SER A 161 -2.89 -6.82 -2.36
CA SER A 161 -2.87 -5.75 -1.35
C SER A 161 -2.00 -6.06 -0.13
N SER A 162 -1.60 -7.32 0.07
CA SER A 162 -0.81 -7.75 1.23
C SER A 162 0.67 -7.94 0.94
N ILE A 163 1.11 -7.55 -0.25
CA ILE A 163 2.51 -7.58 -0.68
C ILE A 163 2.99 -6.17 -1.05
N SER A 164 4.30 -5.99 -1.12
CA SER A 164 4.93 -4.67 -1.35
C SER A 164 5.01 -4.31 -2.83
N LEU A 165 3.92 -4.50 -3.60
CA LEU A 165 3.87 -4.22 -5.03
C LEU A 165 2.91 -3.08 -5.37
N ARG A 166 3.16 -2.43 -6.51
CA ARG A 166 2.34 -1.32 -7.05
C ARG A 166 0.94 -1.72 -7.48
N ASP A 167 0.70 -3.01 -7.74
CA ASP A 167 -0.55 -3.49 -8.33
C ASP A 167 -1.77 -3.10 -7.49
N ASN A 168 -1.60 -3.06 -6.17
CA ASN A 168 -2.62 -2.54 -5.28
C ASN A 168 -2.97 -1.06 -5.55
N LEU A 169 -1.97 -0.22 -5.81
CA LEU A 169 -2.19 1.20 -6.15
C LEU A 169 -2.92 1.34 -7.48
N VAL A 170 -2.61 0.49 -8.46
CA VAL A 170 -3.32 0.44 -9.74
C VAL A 170 -4.79 0.09 -9.53
N VAL A 171 -5.08 -0.95 -8.74
CA VAL A 171 -6.47 -1.34 -8.41
C VAL A 171 -7.20 -0.21 -7.70
N ILE A 172 -6.59 0.42 -6.70
CA ILE A 172 -7.17 1.56 -5.99
C ILE A 172 -7.48 2.71 -6.97
N SER A 173 -6.53 3.08 -7.82
CA SER A 173 -6.70 4.14 -8.81
C SER A 173 -7.84 3.83 -9.79
N MET A 174 -7.89 2.60 -10.31
CA MET A 174 -8.96 2.17 -11.22
C MET A 174 -10.35 2.27 -10.57
N LEU A 175 -10.48 1.80 -9.34
CA LEU A 175 -11.76 1.87 -8.61
C LEU A 175 -12.16 3.31 -8.27
N MET A 176 -11.19 4.19 -7.96
CA MET A 176 -11.45 5.61 -7.75
C MET A 176 -11.85 6.32 -9.05
N ILE A 177 -11.22 5.98 -10.18
CA ILE A 177 -11.62 6.49 -11.52
C ILE A 177 -13.07 6.14 -11.81
N ILE A 178 -13.44 4.87 -11.63
CA ILE A 178 -14.81 4.39 -11.82
C ILE A 178 -15.78 5.18 -10.93
N TYR A 179 -15.45 5.34 -9.66
CA TYR A 179 -16.28 6.10 -8.72
C TYR A 179 -16.48 7.55 -9.16
N PHE A 180 -15.42 8.27 -9.51
CA PHE A 180 -15.51 9.67 -9.92
C PHE A 180 -16.22 9.84 -11.26
N PHE A 181 -16.04 8.90 -12.18
CA PHE A 181 -16.77 8.86 -13.44
C PHE A 181 -18.30 8.78 -13.20
N PHE A 182 -18.76 7.85 -12.37
CA PHE A 182 -20.18 7.74 -12.05
C PHE A 182 -20.72 8.94 -11.27
N GLN A 183 -19.87 9.62 -10.49
CA GLN A 183 -20.25 10.84 -9.79
C GLN A 183 -20.18 12.10 -10.67
N LYS A 184 -19.82 11.98 -11.96
CA LYS A 184 -19.61 13.08 -12.91
C LYS A 184 -18.61 14.14 -12.42
N LYS A 185 -17.65 13.74 -11.59
CA LYS A 185 -16.61 14.61 -11.02
C LYS A 185 -15.34 14.52 -11.88
N PHE A 186 -15.41 14.98 -13.11
CA PHE A 186 -14.34 14.84 -14.09
C PHE A 186 -13.00 15.43 -13.65
N PHE A 187 -13.00 16.51 -12.87
CA PHE A 187 -11.75 17.09 -12.37
C PHE A 187 -10.98 16.13 -11.45
N LEU A 188 -11.66 15.38 -10.61
CA LEU A 188 -11.04 14.42 -9.70
C LEU A 188 -10.55 13.16 -10.42
N LEU A 189 -11.03 12.90 -11.64
CA LEU A 189 -10.52 11.83 -12.50
C LEU A 189 -9.03 12.04 -12.83
N PHE A 190 -8.62 13.27 -13.15
CA PHE A 190 -7.22 13.57 -13.47
C PHE A 190 -6.28 13.41 -12.27
N LEU A 191 -6.76 13.54 -11.05
CA LEU A 191 -5.95 13.38 -9.83
C LEU A 191 -5.78 11.91 -9.41
N SER A 192 -6.55 10.99 -10.00
CA SER A 192 -6.54 9.56 -9.65
C SER A 192 -5.74 8.70 -10.64
N ILE A 193 -5.20 9.31 -11.69
CA ILE A 193 -4.31 8.70 -12.69
C ILE A 193 -2.85 8.94 -12.30
#